data_7491848b2b6b67d7cf15c9f8984034d4
#
_entry.id   7491848b2b6b67d7cf15c9f8984034d4
#
_cell.length_a   1.000
_cell.length_b   1.000
_cell.length_c   1.000
_cell.angle_alpha   90.00
_cell.angle_beta   90.00
_cell.angle_gamma   90.00
#
_symmetry.space_group_name_H-M   'P 1'
#
loop_
_entity.id
_entity.type
_entity.pdbx_description
1 polymer ?
#
loop_
_entity_poly.entity_id
_entity_poly.type
_entity_poly.pdbx_seq_one_letter_code
_entity_poly.pdbx_strand_id
1 'polypeptide(L)'
;GEVDLVLLEMMSVPSRMLPLFECVSSSRLPVWCGLSAERSDRNATITGYGDQTIPLIDNIQEAVNFGFEGMGIMHSSVDLIGDAIELVKTKHDGLIMAYPDSGYFKSPNWQFEEIITPDHLVQFATQWKQAGTNIIGGCCGLGPEHTEALCNLK
;
A
#
# COMPACT_ATOMS: atom_id res chain seq x y z
N GLY A 1 -10.58 -20.32 -13.52
CA GLY A 1 -9.25 -19.74 -13.73
C GLY A 1 -8.36 -20.15 -12.58
N GLU A 2 -7.11 -20.40 -12.88
CA GLU A 2 -6.10 -20.68 -11.85
C GLU A 2 -5.53 -19.33 -11.41
N VAL A 3 -5.35 -19.16 -10.10
CA VAL A 3 -4.69 -18.02 -9.49
C VAL A 3 -3.63 -18.53 -8.53
N ASP A 4 -2.55 -17.77 -8.34
CA ASP A 4 -1.38 -18.18 -7.56
C ASP A 4 -1.38 -17.58 -6.15
N LEU A 5 -2.06 -16.46 -5.96
CA LEU A 5 -2.18 -15.78 -4.67
C LEU A 5 -3.48 -14.99 -4.57
N VAL A 6 -3.83 -14.60 -3.36
CA VAL A 6 -4.88 -13.62 -3.05
C VAL A 6 -4.22 -12.35 -2.56
N LEU A 7 -4.51 -11.21 -3.20
CA LEU A 7 -4.09 -9.90 -2.74
C LEU A 7 -5.31 -9.15 -2.19
N LEU A 8 -5.31 -8.87 -0.89
CA LEU A 8 -6.31 -8.04 -0.25
C LEU A 8 -5.88 -6.58 -0.38
N GLU A 9 -6.72 -5.74 -0.96
CA GLU A 9 -6.41 -4.34 -1.22
C GLU A 9 -7.31 -3.40 -0.42
N MET A 10 -6.87 -2.16 -0.19
CA MET A 10 -7.61 -1.13 0.56
C MET A 10 -7.96 -1.55 1.99
N MET A 11 -7.09 -2.31 2.63
CA MET A 11 -7.28 -2.74 4.02
C MET A 11 -6.95 -1.58 4.96
N SER A 12 -7.94 -0.78 5.34
CA SER A 12 -7.74 0.47 6.07
C SER A 12 -8.69 0.66 7.25
N VAL A 13 -9.86 0.00 7.23
CA VAL A 13 -10.89 0.15 8.25
C VAL A 13 -11.21 -1.21 8.88
N PRO A 14 -10.94 -1.44 10.18
CA PRO A 14 -11.08 -2.75 10.83
C PRO A 14 -12.42 -3.42 10.63
N SER A 15 -13.53 -2.68 10.70
CA SER A 15 -14.87 -3.25 10.51
C SER A 15 -15.11 -3.83 9.11
N ARG A 16 -14.29 -3.48 8.12
CA ARG A 16 -14.34 -4.01 6.75
C ARG A 16 -13.25 -5.05 6.51
N MET A 17 -12.05 -4.82 7.01
CA MET A 17 -10.91 -5.70 6.75
C MET A 17 -10.98 -7.01 7.55
N LEU A 18 -11.38 -6.98 8.83
CA LEU A 18 -11.41 -8.18 9.67
C LEU A 18 -12.29 -9.30 9.12
N PRO A 19 -13.53 -9.06 8.62
CA PRO A 19 -14.32 -10.11 7.98
C PRO A 19 -13.67 -10.71 6.73
N LEU A 20 -12.91 -9.89 5.96
CA LEU A 20 -12.15 -10.40 4.82
C LEU A 20 -10.97 -11.26 5.26
N PHE A 21 -10.24 -10.85 6.29
CA PHE A 21 -9.15 -11.62 6.88
C PHE A 21 -9.62 -12.99 7.36
N GLU A 22 -10.74 -13.02 8.09
CA GLU A 22 -11.39 -14.27 8.52
C GLU A 22 -11.77 -15.15 7.33
N CYS A 23 -12.34 -14.57 6.27
CA CYS A 23 -12.75 -15.30 5.08
C CYS A 23 -11.56 -15.98 4.38
N VAL A 24 -10.40 -15.32 4.29
CA VAL A 24 -9.22 -15.86 3.61
C VAL A 24 -8.31 -16.69 4.52
N SER A 25 -8.55 -16.73 5.83
CA SER A 25 -7.72 -17.46 6.80
C SER A 25 -7.64 -18.97 6.52
N SER A 26 -8.64 -19.54 5.82
CA SER A 26 -8.68 -20.93 5.38
C SER A 26 -8.15 -21.14 3.96
N SER A 27 -7.65 -20.11 3.29
CA SER A 27 -7.10 -20.20 1.94
C SER A 27 -5.89 -21.15 1.91
N ARG A 28 -5.77 -21.93 0.83
CA ARG A 28 -4.55 -22.70 0.54
C ARG A 28 -3.55 -21.91 -0.31
N LEU A 29 -3.95 -20.75 -0.80
CA LEU A 29 -3.10 -19.85 -1.56
C LEU A 29 -2.41 -18.89 -0.62
N PRO A 30 -1.21 -18.41 -0.95
CA PRO A 30 -0.59 -17.29 -0.28
C PRO A 30 -1.55 -16.10 -0.22
N VAL A 31 -1.59 -15.39 0.89
CA VAL A 31 -2.40 -14.19 1.05
C VAL A 31 -1.50 -13.01 1.38
N TRP A 32 -1.61 -11.96 0.60
CA TRP A 32 -0.91 -10.70 0.79
C TRP A 32 -1.89 -9.58 1.14
N CYS A 33 -1.45 -8.62 1.95
CA CYS A 33 -2.28 -7.55 2.48
C CYS A 33 -1.74 -6.17 2.08
N GLY A 34 -2.49 -5.44 1.26
CA GLY A 34 -2.26 -4.04 0.92
C GLY A 34 -3.06 -3.11 1.82
N LEU A 35 -2.39 -2.46 2.74
CA LEU A 35 -2.95 -1.45 3.64
C LEU A 35 -2.97 -0.10 2.94
N SER A 36 -4.03 0.69 3.16
CA SER A 36 -4.10 2.07 2.68
C SER A 36 -4.02 3.05 3.84
N ALA A 37 -3.25 4.11 3.65
CA ALA A 37 -2.90 5.06 4.69
C ALA A 37 -3.09 6.51 4.25
N GLU A 38 -3.33 7.38 5.21
CA GLU A 38 -3.32 8.83 5.05
C GLU A 38 -2.70 9.51 6.27
N ARG A 39 -2.32 10.80 6.15
CA ARG A 39 -1.95 11.60 7.31
C ARG A 39 -3.18 12.23 7.92
N SER A 40 -3.31 12.11 9.23
CA SER A 40 -4.37 12.82 9.96
C SER A 40 -4.12 14.33 9.92
N ASP A 41 -5.15 15.08 9.54
CA ASP A 41 -5.13 16.56 9.54
C ASP A 41 -4.94 17.15 10.93
N ARG A 42 -5.22 16.38 11.98
CA ARG A 42 -5.21 16.85 13.37
C ARG A 42 -3.82 16.88 14.01
N ASN A 43 -3.00 15.86 13.71
CA ASN A 43 -1.72 15.65 14.42
C ASN A 43 -0.60 15.06 13.56
N ALA A 44 -0.80 14.99 12.25
CA ALA A 44 0.13 14.40 11.27
C ALA A 44 0.46 12.90 11.52
N THR A 45 -0.27 12.22 12.41
CA THR A 45 -0.12 10.77 12.60
C THR A 45 -0.56 10.03 11.34
N ILE A 46 0.11 8.94 11.00
CA ILE A 46 -0.30 8.07 9.92
C ILE A 46 -1.44 7.18 10.41
N THR A 47 -2.56 7.24 9.71
CA THR A 47 -3.81 6.54 10.02
C THR A 47 -4.22 5.64 8.86
N GLY A 48 -5.19 4.77 9.08
CA GLY A 48 -5.87 4.07 8.01
C GLY A 48 -6.63 5.06 7.11
N TYR A 49 -6.58 4.85 5.80
CA TYR A 49 -7.30 5.68 4.84
C TYR A 49 -8.81 5.63 5.07
N GLY A 50 -9.44 6.79 5.14
CA GLY A 50 -10.88 6.94 5.34
C GLY A 50 -11.35 6.85 6.80
N ASP A 51 -10.45 6.64 7.76
CA ASP A 51 -10.72 6.74 9.19
C ASP A 51 -9.51 7.29 9.97
N GLN A 52 -9.45 8.59 10.11
CA GLN A 52 -8.36 9.30 10.78
C GLN A 52 -8.30 9.08 12.31
N THR A 53 -9.20 8.28 12.85
CA THR A 53 -9.19 7.95 14.29
C THR A 53 -8.37 6.70 14.60
N ILE A 54 -8.05 5.89 13.58
CA ILE A 54 -7.37 4.61 13.73
C ILE A 54 -5.91 4.75 13.25
N PRO A 55 -4.93 4.67 14.15
CA PRO A 55 -3.52 4.66 13.78
C PRO A 55 -3.22 3.50 12.81
N LEU A 56 -2.40 3.75 11.79
CA LEU A 56 -2.00 2.71 10.83
C LEU A 56 -1.35 1.50 11.53
N ILE A 57 -0.61 1.73 12.60
CA ILE A 57 0.06 0.67 13.36
C ILE A 57 -0.93 -0.35 13.94
N ASP A 58 -2.15 0.06 14.27
CA ASP A 58 -3.19 -0.83 14.79
C ASP A 58 -3.71 -1.73 13.65
N ASN A 59 -3.93 -1.18 12.45
CA ASN A 59 -4.30 -1.96 11.27
C ASN A 59 -3.19 -2.95 10.87
N ILE A 60 -1.92 -2.54 10.97
CA ILE A 60 -0.76 -3.41 10.75
C ILE A 60 -0.78 -4.56 11.76
N GLN A 61 -1.01 -4.28 13.03
CA GLN A 61 -1.04 -5.31 14.08
C GLN A 61 -2.16 -6.32 13.83
N GLU A 62 -3.34 -5.88 13.40
CA GLU A 62 -4.42 -6.78 13.02
C GLU A 62 -4.01 -7.69 11.84
N ALA A 63 -3.41 -7.14 10.79
CA ALA A 63 -2.95 -7.93 9.66
C ALA A 63 -1.85 -8.95 10.05
N VAL A 64 -0.92 -8.58 10.93
CA VAL A 64 0.11 -9.48 11.46
C VAL A 64 -0.48 -10.65 12.22
N ASN A 65 -1.56 -10.45 12.98
CA ASN A 65 -2.24 -11.51 13.73
C ASN A 65 -2.80 -12.62 12.83
N PHE A 66 -3.08 -12.32 11.55
CA PHE A 66 -3.54 -13.30 10.56
C PHE A 66 -2.39 -14.01 9.81
N GLY A 67 -1.15 -13.55 9.96
CA GLY A 67 0.05 -14.24 9.44
C GLY A 67 0.19 -14.18 7.93
N PHE A 68 -0.18 -13.09 7.27
CA PHE A 68 -0.01 -12.91 5.82
C PHE A 68 1.47 -12.92 5.43
N GLU A 69 1.79 -13.56 4.28
CA GLU A 69 3.18 -13.70 3.79
C GLU A 69 3.77 -12.41 3.24
N GLY A 70 2.92 -11.54 2.68
CA GLY A 70 3.29 -10.22 2.16
C GLY A 70 2.40 -9.13 2.73
N MET A 71 3.00 -8.01 3.06
CA MET A 71 2.28 -6.85 3.56
C MET A 71 2.87 -5.57 2.95
N GLY A 72 2.07 -4.57 2.71
CA GLY A 72 2.58 -3.32 2.19
C GLY A 72 1.57 -2.20 2.18
N ILE A 73 1.99 -1.09 1.61
CA ILE A 73 1.20 0.14 1.53
C ILE A 73 0.80 0.41 0.08
N MET A 74 -0.49 0.61 -0.11
CA MET A 74 -1.08 0.88 -1.41
C MET A 74 -2.06 2.04 -1.33
N HIS A 75 -2.43 2.60 -2.49
CA HIS A 75 -3.42 3.68 -2.59
C HIS A 75 -3.22 4.75 -1.51
N SER A 76 -2.00 5.21 -1.42
CA SER A 76 -1.52 6.21 -0.46
C SER A 76 -0.56 7.12 -1.18
N SER A 77 -0.51 8.37 -0.79
CA SER A 77 0.36 9.37 -1.43
C SER A 77 1.84 8.93 -1.43
N VAL A 78 2.54 9.16 -2.53
CA VAL A 78 3.93 8.72 -2.72
C VAL A 78 4.88 9.19 -1.62
N ASP A 79 4.67 10.39 -1.07
CA ASP A 79 5.46 10.96 0.01
C ASP A 79 5.21 10.29 1.36
N LEU A 80 4.09 9.58 1.51
CA LEU A 80 3.73 8.86 2.72
C LEU A 80 4.29 7.43 2.76
N ILE A 81 4.49 6.81 1.61
CA ILE A 81 4.85 5.39 1.50
C ILE A 81 6.07 5.04 2.35
N GLY A 82 7.12 5.84 2.30
CA GLY A 82 8.36 5.55 3.05
C GLY A 82 8.13 5.43 4.55
N ASP A 83 7.47 6.42 5.14
CA ASP A 83 7.17 6.43 6.57
C ASP A 83 6.23 5.28 6.97
N ALA A 84 5.25 4.97 6.11
CA ALA A 84 4.29 3.89 6.36
C ALA A 84 4.94 2.50 6.24
N ILE A 85 5.88 2.29 5.30
CA ILE A 85 6.68 1.07 5.19
C ILE A 85 7.51 0.85 6.45
N GLU A 86 8.14 1.88 7.00
CA GLU A 86 8.90 1.75 8.24
C GLU A 86 8.01 1.27 9.40
N LEU A 87 6.75 1.70 9.48
CA LEU A 87 5.79 1.16 10.44
C LEU A 87 5.50 -0.33 10.19
N VAL A 88 5.28 -0.73 8.93
CA VAL A 88 5.05 -2.14 8.57
C VAL A 88 6.23 -3.00 9.04
N LYS A 89 7.45 -2.58 8.77
CA LYS A 89 8.70 -3.29 9.14
C LYS A 89 8.89 -3.45 10.64
N THR A 90 8.28 -2.62 11.47
CA THR A 90 8.34 -2.80 12.94
C THR A 90 7.61 -4.05 13.41
N LYS A 91 6.74 -4.64 12.57
CA LYS A 91 5.82 -5.71 12.94
C LYS A 91 5.82 -6.90 11.99
N HIS A 92 6.36 -6.74 10.79
CA HIS A 92 6.31 -7.75 9.73
C HIS A 92 7.69 -7.97 9.10
N ASP A 93 8.13 -9.24 9.07
CA ASP A 93 9.44 -9.65 8.54
C ASP A 93 9.35 -10.30 7.14
N GLY A 94 8.14 -10.43 6.58
CA GLY A 94 7.89 -11.04 5.28
C GLY A 94 8.12 -10.08 4.11
N LEU A 95 7.48 -10.38 2.97
CA LEU A 95 7.57 -9.54 1.78
C LEU A 95 6.92 -8.18 2.00
N ILE A 96 7.64 -7.12 1.64
CA ILE A 96 7.17 -5.72 1.73
C ILE A 96 6.79 -5.20 0.35
N MET A 97 5.59 -4.62 0.26
CA MET A 97 5.06 -4.05 -0.98
C MET A 97 4.85 -2.53 -0.87
N ALA A 98 5.05 -1.83 -2.00
CA ALA A 98 4.76 -0.41 -2.16
C ALA A 98 4.14 -0.14 -3.52
N TYR A 99 2.88 0.32 -3.57
CA TYR A 99 2.22 0.72 -4.81
C TYR A 99 1.27 1.92 -4.56
N PRO A 100 1.86 3.13 -4.56
CA PRO A 100 1.18 4.37 -4.24
C PRO A 100 0.17 4.78 -5.29
N ASP A 101 -0.67 5.75 -4.93
CA ASP A 101 -1.36 6.60 -5.88
C ASP A 101 -0.59 7.90 -6.16
N SER A 102 -1.01 8.63 -7.18
CA SER A 102 -0.51 9.96 -7.47
C SER A 102 -1.57 10.82 -8.15
N GLY A 103 -1.54 12.10 -7.83
CA GLY A 103 -2.53 13.06 -8.28
C GLY A 103 -3.84 12.97 -7.52
N TYR A 104 -4.79 13.79 -7.91
CA TYR A 104 -6.13 13.76 -7.35
C TYR A 104 -7.18 13.45 -8.41
N PHE A 105 -8.21 12.73 -8.01
CA PHE A 105 -9.32 12.35 -8.88
C PHE A 105 -10.20 13.55 -9.22
N LYS A 106 -10.45 13.77 -10.50
CA LYS A 106 -11.34 14.81 -11.00
C LYS A 106 -12.61 14.21 -11.57
N SER A 107 -13.70 14.36 -10.83
CA SER A 107 -15.04 13.97 -11.28
C SER A 107 -15.49 14.81 -12.50
N PRO A 108 -16.28 14.24 -13.46
CA PRO A 108 -16.88 12.90 -13.42
C PRO A 108 -16.13 11.83 -14.24
N ASN A 109 -15.04 12.17 -14.90
CA ASN A 109 -14.50 11.38 -16.00
C ASN A 109 -13.33 10.44 -15.62
N TRP A 110 -13.18 10.03 -14.40
CA TRP A 110 -12.07 9.18 -13.93
C TRP A 110 -10.72 9.73 -14.40
N GLN A 111 -10.51 11.02 -14.19
CA GLN A 111 -9.28 11.73 -14.53
C GLN A 111 -8.49 12.02 -13.27
N PHE A 112 -7.16 11.92 -13.41
CA PHE A 112 -6.23 12.31 -12.35
C PHE A 112 -5.42 13.51 -12.82
N GLU A 113 -5.29 14.51 -11.95
CA GLU A 113 -4.48 15.71 -12.19
C GLU A 113 -3.31 15.74 -11.19
N GLU A 114 -2.25 16.48 -11.54
CA GLU A 114 -1.03 16.61 -10.72
C GLU A 114 -0.32 15.27 -10.45
N ILE A 115 -0.34 14.36 -11.42
CA ILE A 115 0.38 13.09 -11.35
C ILE A 115 1.88 13.37 -11.40
N ILE A 116 2.65 12.70 -10.53
CA ILE A 116 4.12 12.79 -10.56
C ILE A 116 4.68 12.24 -11.86
N THR A 117 5.86 12.70 -12.24
CA THR A 117 6.55 12.15 -13.42
C THR A 117 7.12 10.76 -13.12
N PRO A 118 7.31 9.89 -14.15
CA PRO A 118 7.97 8.59 -13.98
C PRO A 118 9.33 8.69 -13.28
N ASP A 119 10.17 9.67 -13.65
CA ASP A 119 11.48 9.89 -13.04
C ASP A 119 11.38 10.22 -11.54
N HIS A 120 10.36 10.99 -11.14
CA HIS A 120 10.14 11.32 -9.74
C HIS A 120 9.67 10.09 -8.95
N LEU A 121 8.80 9.25 -9.55
CA LEU A 121 8.44 7.97 -8.94
C LEU A 121 9.67 7.07 -8.71
N VAL A 122 10.58 7.00 -9.68
CA VAL A 122 11.82 6.22 -9.58
C VAL A 122 12.69 6.70 -8.41
N GLN A 123 12.74 8.00 -8.14
CA GLN A 123 13.48 8.54 -6.99
C GLN A 123 12.91 8.01 -5.65
N PHE A 124 11.59 8.06 -5.47
CA PHE A 124 10.92 7.48 -4.29
C PHE A 124 11.12 5.96 -4.23
N ALA A 125 10.89 5.27 -5.32
CA ALA A 125 11.02 3.82 -5.41
C ALA A 125 12.44 3.33 -5.08
N THR A 126 13.46 4.10 -5.44
CA THR A 126 14.85 3.83 -5.07
C THR A 126 15.04 3.87 -3.54
N GLN A 127 14.43 4.86 -2.87
CA GLN A 127 14.49 4.96 -1.41
C GLN A 127 13.76 3.79 -0.75
N TRP A 128 12.55 3.44 -1.23
CA TRP A 128 11.80 2.29 -0.70
C TRP A 128 12.54 0.97 -0.89
N LYS A 129 13.17 0.78 -2.05
CA LYS A 129 14.01 -0.40 -2.31
C LYS A 129 15.18 -0.48 -1.34
N GLN A 130 15.89 0.63 -1.10
CA GLN A 130 16.98 0.71 -0.12
C GLN A 130 16.49 0.45 1.31
N ALA A 131 15.25 0.84 1.62
CA ALA A 131 14.59 0.55 2.88
C ALA A 131 14.12 -0.93 3.00
N GLY A 132 14.26 -1.76 1.95
CA GLY A 132 13.95 -3.18 2.00
C GLY A 132 12.61 -3.57 1.36
N THR A 133 11.97 -2.70 0.59
CA THR A 133 10.79 -3.05 -0.19
C THR A 133 11.14 -4.06 -1.28
N ASN A 134 10.37 -5.13 -1.36
CA ASN A 134 10.60 -6.25 -2.30
C ASN A 134 9.79 -6.09 -3.59
N ILE A 135 8.60 -5.52 -3.51
CA ILE A 135 7.64 -5.40 -4.60
C ILE A 135 7.22 -3.93 -4.72
N ILE A 136 7.42 -3.35 -5.89
CA ILE A 136 7.10 -1.95 -6.16
C ILE A 136 6.22 -1.88 -7.40
N GLY A 137 5.16 -1.09 -7.33
CA GLY A 137 4.23 -0.88 -8.42
C GLY A 137 3.57 0.49 -8.35
N GLY A 138 2.42 0.62 -8.96
CA GLY A 138 1.61 1.82 -8.93
C GLY A 138 0.12 1.51 -8.79
N CYS A 139 -0.64 2.47 -8.30
CA CYS A 139 -2.08 2.44 -8.17
C CYS A 139 -2.71 3.58 -8.99
N CYS A 140 -3.71 4.25 -8.47
CA CYS A 140 -4.43 5.31 -9.17
C CYS A 140 -3.51 6.44 -9.65
N GLY A 141 -3.77 6.95 -10.86
CA GLY A 141 -2.99 8.01 -11.49
C GLY A 141 -1.67 7.56 -12.14
N LEU A 142 -1.10 6.44 -11.76
CA LEU A 142 0.16 5.94 -12.31
C LEU A 142 -0.10 5.00 -13.50
N GLY A 143 0.40 5.38 -14.68
CA GLY A 143 0.19 4.67 -15.94
C GLY A 143 1.33 3.71 -16.32
N PRO A 144 1.24 3.10 -17.53
CA PRO A 144 2.26 2.18 -18.04
C PRO A 144 3.67 2.78 -18.08
N GLU A 145 3.80 4.06 -18.40
CA GLU A 145 5.08 4.78 -18.43
C GLU A 145 5.77 4.83 -17.07
N HIS A 146 5.01 4.90 -15.99
CA HIS A 146 5.55 4.83 -14.62
C HIS A 146 6.07 3.42 -14.32
N THR A 147 5.31 2.38 -14.73
CA THR A 147 5.73 0.98 -14.55
C THR A 147 6.98 0.68 -15.39
N GLU A 148 7.05 1.18 -16.63
CA GLU A 148 8.24 1.02 -17.48
C GLU A 148 9.49 1.65 -16.82
N ALA A 149 9.33 2.85 -16.25
CA ALA A 149 10.42 3.50 -15.53
C ALA A 149 10.89 2.68 -14.31
N LEU A 150 9.97 2.08 -13.56
CA LEU A 150 10.28 1.20 -12.42
C LEU A 150 11.07 -0.06 -12.83
N CYS A 151 10.89 -0.59 -14.04
CA CYS A 151 11.65 -1.73 -14.54
C CYS A 151 13.17 -1.49 -14.61
N ASN A 152 13.59 -0.22 -14.61
CA ASN A 152 15.00 0.19 -14.64
C ASN A 152 15.62 0.39 -13.24
N LEU A 153 14.89 0.12 -12.17
CA LEU A 153 15.39 0.18 -10.80
C LEU A 153 16.52 -0.86 -10.61
N LYS A 154 17.73 -0.38 -10.39
CA LYS A 154 18.94 -1.19 -10.15
C LYS A 154 19.06 -1.61 -8.69
#